data_2d163b5c0a68442cbbd69b62a9a62ef1
#
_entry.id   2d163b5c0a68442cbbd69b62a9a62ef1
#
_cell.length_a   1.000
_cell.length_b   1.000
_cell.length_c   1.000
_cell.angle_alpha   90.00
_cell.angle_beta   90.00
_cell.angle_gamma   90.00
#
_symmetry.space_group_name_H-M   'P 1'
#
loop_
_entity.id
_entity.type
_entity.pdbx_description
1 polymer ?
#
loop_
_entity_poly.entity_id
_entity_poly.type
_entity_poly.pdbx_seq_one_letter_code
_entity_poly.pdbx_strand_id
1 'polypeptide(L)'
;MSTQGNRLKEIRQALRLSQEEFGAIFDIKKQFVSNIEKDHSFLNNDKLVKLLVDYNVNINYLLAGIGEMFIGQDNESASEKERIKKIVKESLKEFGFNV
;
A
#
# COMPACT_ATOMS: atom_id res chain seq x y z
N MET A 1 4.74 -14.72 -14.98
CA MET A 1 5.35 -13.83 -13.97
C MET A 1 4.44 -12.64 -13.72
N SER A 2 4.24 -12.28 -12.47
CA SER A 2 3.44 -11.11 -12.19
C SER A 2 4.28 -9.84 -12.40
N THR A 3 3.68 -8.88 -13.06
CA THR A 3 4.27 -7.55 -13.25
C THR A 3 3.77 -6.61 -12.18
N GLN A 4 4.37 -5.42 -12.09
CA GLN A 4 3.91 -4.39 -11.17
C GLN A 4 2.45 -4.03 -11.44
N GLY A 5 2.04 -3.93 -12.70
CA GLY A 5 0.65 -3.66 -13.06
C GLY A 5 -0.29 -4.78 -12.63
N ASN A 6 0.14 -6.03 -12.82
CA ASN A 6 -0.66 -7.18 -12.37
C ASN A 6 -0.82 -7.18 -10.86
N ARG A 7 0.22 -6.84 -10.12
CA ARG A 7 0.16 -6.77 -8.67
C ARG A 7 -0.74 -5.64 -8.20
N LEU A 8 -0.71 -4.50 -8.88
CA LEU A 8 -1.65 -3.41 -8.56
C LEU A 8 -3.09 -3.84 -8.77
N LYS A 9 -3.37 -4.55 -9.87
CA LYS A 9 -4.70 -5.09 -10.12
C LYS A 9 -5.14 -6.05 -9.01
N GLU A 10 -4.25 -6.94 -8.57
CA GLU A 10 -4.52 -7.85 -7.46
C GLU A 10 -4.86 -7.09 -6.17
N ILE A 11 -4.08 -6.05 -5.87
CA ILE A 11 -4.31 -5.19 -4.70
C ILE A 11 -5.68 -4.53 -4.80
N ARG A 12 -5.98 -3.93 -5.96
CA ARG A 12 -7.26 -3.28 -6.18
C ARG A 12 -8.42 -4.25 -5.97
N GLN A 13 -8.32 -5.45 -6.52
CA GLN A 13 -9.34 -6.49 -6.39
C GLN A 13 -9.47 -6.97 -4.94
N ALA A 14 -8.36 -7.08 -4.22
CA ALA A 14 -8.37 -7.44 -2.81
C ALA A 14 -9.07 -6.37 -1.96
N LEU A 15 -8.96 -5.11 -2.35
CA LEU A 15 -9.67 -4.00 -1.73
C LEU A 15 -11.13 -3.91 -2.18
N ARG A 16 -11.55 -4.76 -3.09
CA ARG A 16 -12.92 -4.81 -3.65
C ARG A 16 -13.31 -3.52 -4.35
N LEU A 17 -12.36 -2.90 -5.03
CA LEU A 17 -12.59 -1.67 -5.79
C LEU A 17 -12.61 -1.95 -7.29
N SER A 18 -13.53 -1.30 -8.00
CA SER A 18 -13.47 -1.26 -9.46
C SER A 18 -12.36 -0.30 -9.90
N GLN A 19 -11.99 -0.33 -11.17
CA GLN A 19 -11.03 0.63 -11.71
C GLN A 19 -11.53 2.07 -11.55
N GLU A 20 -12.81 2.29 -11.72
CA GLU A 20 -13.42 3.60 -11.55
C GLU A 20 -13.36 4.07 -10.10
N GLU A 21 -13.71 3.18 -9.16
CA GLU A 21 -13.64 3.50 -7.74
C GLU A 21 -12.21 3.77 -7.27
N PHE A 22 -11.27 2.96 -7.71
CA PHE A 22 -9.85 3.17 -7.42
C PHE A 22 -9.38 4.52 -7.96
N GLY A 23 -9.77 4.82 -9.21
CA GLY A 23 -9.43 6.10 -9.82
C GLY A 23 -9.99 7.29 -9.02
N ALA A 24 -11.23 7.19 -8.56
CA ALA A 24 -11.85 8.25 -7.76
C ALA A 24 -11.09 8.47 -6.44
N ILE A 25 -10.68 7.40 -5.78
CA ILE A 25 -9.94 7.48 -4.51
C ILE A 25 -8.57 8.13 -4.71
N PHE A 26 -7.88 7.79 -5.79
CA PHE A 26 -6.52 8.26 -6.05
C PHE A 26 -6.46 9.47 -6.99
N ASP A 27 -7.63 10.05 -7.30
CA ASP A 27 -7.73 11.23 -8.17
C ASP A 27 -7.08 11.02 -9.54
N ILE A 28 -7.36 9.88 -10.14
CA ILE A 28 -6.94 9.53 -11.51
C ILE A 28 -8.11 8.93 -12.25
N LYS A 29 -8.08 9.04 -13.57
CA LYS A 29 -9.15 8.52 -14.41
C LYS A 29 -9.06 7.00 -14.53
N LYS A 30 -10.21 6.35 -14.72
CA LYS A 30 -10.32 4.91 -14.96
C LYS A 30 -9.36 4.44 -16.04
N GLN A 31 -9.24 5.18 -17.13
CA GLN A 31 -8.34 4.85 -18.22
C GLN A 31 -6.88 4.80 -17.78
N PHE A 32 -6.49 5.73 -16.89
CA PHE A 32 -5.13 5.74 -16.35
C PHE A 32 -4.89 4.53 -15.44
N VAL A 33 -5.88 4.15 -14.63
CA VAL A 33 -5.81 2.93 -13.82
C VAL A 33 -5.59 1.71 -14.73
N SER A 34 -6.36 1.62 -15.79
CA SER A 34 -6.21 0.54 -16.78
C SER A 34 -4.79 0.51 -17.37
N ASN A 35 -4.26 1.67 -17.73
CA ASN A 35 -2.91 1.78 -18.27
C ASN A 35 -1.84 1.31 -17.28
N ILE A 36 -1.99 1.67 -16.01
CA ILE A 36 -1.06 1.22 -14.96
C ILE A 36 -1.11 -0.30 -14.83
N GLU A 37 -2.31 -0.87 -14.82
CA GLU A 37 -2.48 -2.32 -14.71
C GLU A 37 -1.95 -3.09 -15.91
N LYS A 38 -1.78 -2.44 -17.05
CA LYS A 38 -1.17 -2.99 -18.25
C LYS A 38 0.31 -2.66 -18.40
N ASP A 39 0.91 -2.09 -17.36
CA ASP A 39 2.33 -1.69 -17.35
C ASP A 39 2.68 -0.58 -18.35
N HIS A 40 1.68 0.21 -18.78
CA HIS A 40 1.90 1.34 -19.68
C HIS A 40 2.20 2.64 -18.92
N SER A 41 1.93 2.66 -17.62
CA SER A 41 2.16 3.80 -16.73
C SER A 41 2.42 3.31 -15.32
N PHE A 42 2.81 4.22 -14.44
CA PHE A 42 3.09 3.90 -13.04
C PHE A 42 2.44 4.93 -12.14
N LEU A 43 2.11 4.53 -10.92
CA LEU A 43 1.65 5.45 -9.90
C LEU A 43 2.81 6.35 -9.46
N ASN A 44 2.52 7.62 -9.21
CA ASN A 44 3.52 8.51 -8.65
C ASN A 44 3.73 8.23 -7.16
N ASN A 45 4.75 8.84 -6.60
CA ASN A 45 5.13 8.62 -5.20
C ASN A 45 4.00 8.92 -4.21
N ASP A 46 3.25 10.00 -4.42
CA ASP A 46 2.16 10.40 -3.52
C ASP A 46 1.09 9.32 -3.42
N LYS A 47 0.78 8.68 -4.54
CA LYS A 47 -0.21 7.62 -4.58
C LYS A 47 0.30 6.33 -3.95
N LEU A 48 1.60 6.04 -4.10
CA LEU A 48 2.25 4.92 -3.42
C LEU A 48 2.20 5.10 -1.91
N VAL A 49 2.48 6.31 -1.42
CA VAL A 49 2.40 6.64 0.00
C VAL A 49 0.97 6.44 0.51
N LYS A 50 -0.02 6.89 -0.25
CA LYS A 50 -1.42 6.72 0.13
C LYS A 50 -1.80 5.23 0.24
N LEU A 51 -1.36 4.41 -0.69
CA LEU A 51 -1.59 2.96 -0.63
C LEU A 51 -1.00 2.36 0.66
N LEU A 52 0.21 2.77 1.01
CA LEU A 52 0.88 2.28 2.20
C LEU A 52 0.17 2.75 3.48
N VAL A 53 -0.08 4.04 3.59
CA VAL A 53 -0.56 4.66 4.82
C VAL A 53 -2.05 4.40 5.05
N ASP A 54 -2.87 4.60 4.03
CA ASP A 54 -4.33 4.52 4.16
C ASP A 54 -4.86 3.09 3.99
N TYR A 55 -4.17 2.27 3.20
CA TYR A 55 -4.67 0.94 2.84
C TYR A 55 -3.76 -0.20 3.29
N ASN A 56 -2.67 0.11 3.96
CA ASN A 56 -1.71 -0.89 4.48
C ASN A 56 -1.12 -1.79 3.39
N VAL A 57 -1.02 -1.27 2.17
CA VAL A 57 -0.41 -2.03 1.07
C VAL A 57 1.09 -2.10 1.28
N ASN A 58 1.64 -3.31 1.16
CA ASN A 58 3.09 -3.51 1.21
C ASN A 58 3.69 -3.04 -0.13
N ILE A 59 4.36 -1.91 -0.12
CA ILE A 59 4.93 -1.34 -1.34
C ILE A 59 6.03 -2.23 -1.91
N ASN A 60 6.76 -2.95 -1.09
CA ASN A 60 7.74 -3.93 -1.55
C ASN A 60 7.08 -5.03 -2.39
N TYR A 61 5.89 -5.45 -2.01
CA TYR A 61 5.12 -6.41 -2.79
C TYR A 61 4.70 -5.80 -4.13
N LEU A 62 4.17 -4.59 -4.11
CA LEU A 62 3.73 -3.92 -5.33
C LEU A 62 4.88 -3.72 -6.31
N LEU A 63 6.00 -3.18 -5.84
CA LEU A 63 7.12 -2.83 -6.72
C LEU A 63 7.95 -4.03 -7.15
N ALA A 64 8.15 -5.01 -6.29
CA ALA A 64 9.10 -6.08 -6.54
C ALA A 64 8.55 -7.49 -6.30
N GLY A 65 7.33 -7.62 -5.82
CA GLY A 65 6.76 -8.92 -5.50
C GLY A 65 7.35 -9.56 -4.24
N ILE A 66 7.88 -8.75 -3.34
CA ILE A 66 8.52 -9.22 -2.12
C ILE A 66 7.56 -9.09 -0.94
N GLY A 67 7.39 -10.18 -0.19
CA GLY A 67 6.57 -10.22 1.01
C GLY A 67 5.09 -10.38 0.73
N GLU A 68 4.27 -10.08 1.72
CA GLU A 68 2.81 -10.18 1.62
C GLU A 68 2.22 -8.94 0.96
N MET A 69 1.05 -9.09 0.37
CA MET A 69 0.35 -8.00 -0.33
C MET A 69 0.04 -6.82 0.61
N PHE A 70 -0.37 -7.12 1.84
CA PHE A 70 -0.71 -6.11 2.83
C PHE A 70 0.12 -6.28 4.09
N ILE A 71 0.47 -5.16 4.71
CA ILE A 71 1.23 -5.15 5.95
C ILE A 71 0.29 -5.43 7.11
N GLY A 72 0.66 -6.38 7.97
CA GLY A 72 -0.08 -6.66 9.20
C GLY A 72 -1.43 -7.31 9.01
N GLN A 73 -1.55 -8.20 8.03
CA GLN A 73 -2.81 -8.92 7.76
C GLN A 73 -3.11 -10.07 8.72
N ASP A 74 -2.21 -10.40 9.60
CA ASP A 74 -2.44 -11.46 10.57
C ASP A 74 -3.55 -11.06 11.53
N ASN A 75 -4.43 -12.01 11.87
CA ASN A 75 -5.53 -11.74 12.79
C ASN A 75 -5.09 -11.29 14.17
N GLU A 76 -3.88 -11.62 14.54
CA GLU A 76 -3.27 -11.22 15.81
C GLU A 76 -2.56 -9.88 15.72
N SER A 77 -2.48 -9.32 14.54
CA SER A 77 -1.61 -8.18 14.25
C SER A 77 -2.10 -6.85 14.80
N ALA A 78 -3.38 -6.71 15.11
CA ALA A 78 -3.89 -5.42 15.59
C ALA A 78 -3.21 -5.00 16.89
N SER A 79 -3.18 -5.90 17.89
CA SER A 79 -2.51 -5.60 19.17
C SER A 79 -0.99 -5.58 19.03
N GLU A 80 -0.43 -6.41 18.17
CA GLU A 80 1.01 -6.40 17.92
C GLU A 80 1.45 -5.15 17.19
N LYS A 81 0.68 -4.68 16.22
CA LYS A 81 0.94 -3.43 15.53
C LYS A 81 0.97 -2.25 16.49
N GLU A 82 0.02 -2.19 17.41
CA GLU A 82 -0.02 -1.13 18.40
C GLU A 82 1.18 -1.21 19.33
N ARG A 83 1.58 -2.41 19.73
CA ARG A 83 2.76 -2.61 20.57
C ARG A 83 4.04 -2.17 19.85
N ILE A 84 4.21 -2.55 18.58
CA ILE A 84 5.38 -2.18 17.80
C ILE A 84 5.43 -0.67 17.61
N LYS A 85 4.32 -0.05 17.28
CA LYS A 85 4.24 1.41 17.13
C LYS A 85 4.61 2.12 18.43
N LYS A 86 4.15 1.60 19.56
CA LYS A 86 4.46 2.17 20.86
C LYS A 86 5.95 2.04 21.19
N ILE A 87 6.54 0.88 20.94
CA ILE A 87 7.96 0.65 21.17
C ILE A 87 8.81 1.59 20.32
N VAL A 88 8.48 1.73 19.04
CA VAL A 88 9.20 2.63 18.14
C VAL A 88 9.11 4.07 18.63
N LYS A 89 7.94 4.52 19.04
CA LYS A 89 7.76 5.88 19.57
C LYS A 89 8.58 6.12 20.82
N GLU A 90 8.60 5.15 21.75
CA GLU A 90 9.39 5.25 22.97
C GLU A 90 10.88 5.29 22.68
N SER A 91 11.36 4.45 21.76
CA SER A 91 12.75 4.45 21.33
C SER A 91 13.16 5.78 20.71
N LEU A 92 12.30 6.37 19.88
CA LEU A 92 12.57 7.66 19.26
C LEU A 92 12.65 8.77 20.31
N LYS A 93 11.81 8.72 21.35
CA LYS A 93 11.87 9.69 22.45
C LYS A 93 13.19 9.61 23.21
N GLU A 94 13.72 8.41 23.43
CA GLU A 94 15.01 8.21 24.08
C GLU A 94 16.16 8.86 23.33
N PHE A 95 16.05 8.94 22.00
CA PHE A 95 17.04 9.59 21.17
C PHE A 95 16.78 11.09 20.97
N GLY A 96 15.80 11.66 21.66
CA GLY A 96 15.50 13.09 21.57
C GLY A 96 14.62 13.50 20.41
N PHE A 97 14.02 12.53 19.72
CA PHE A 97 13.06 12.84 18.65
C PHE A 97 11.69 13.20 19.24
N ASN A 98 11.09 14.22 18.66
CA ASN A 98 9.76 14.66 19.07
C ASN A 98 8.72 13.87 18.30
N VAL A 99 8.14 12.88 18.94
CA VAL A 99 7.19 11.96 18.32
C VAL A 99 5.81 12.10 18.95
#